data_d8000acd81d110f88907bd0161d5e24c
#
_entry.id   d8000acd81d110f88907bd0161d5e24c
#
_cell.length_a   1.000
_cell.length_b   1.000
_cell.length_c   1.000
_cell.angle_alpha   90.00
_cell.angle_beta   90.00
_cell.angle_gamma   90.00
#
_symmetry.space_group_name_H-M   'P 1'
#
loop_
_entity.id
_entity.type
_entity.pdbx_description
1 polymer ?
#
loop_
_entity_poly.entity_id
_entity_poly.type
_entity_poly.pdbx_seq_one_letter_code
_entity_poly.pdbx_strand_id
1 'polypeptide(L)'
;MMRKKRSDRNYVLYAITAETGDSYIGLTVAQGQAFLRSVKVRVQKHLSRARKENKSWTLYSFLRENPEVALQYEVLEVVRGRKPAYQRERELIAEFEPNLNTF
;
A
#
# COMPACT_ATOMS: atom_id res chain seq x y z
N MET A 1 26.84 -13.51 8.19
CA MET A 1 26.02 -12.27 8.03
C MET A 1 24.66 -12.48 8.69
N MET A 2 24.32 -11.67 9.65
CA MET A 2 23.04 -11.82 10.35
C MET A 2 21.90 -11.21 9.52
N ARG A 3 20.80 -11.97 9.38
CA ARG A 3 19.58 -11.43 8.78
C ARG A 3 19.00 -10.35 9.69
N LYS A 4 18.62 -9.23 9.10
CA LYS A 4 17.85 -8.22 9.82
C LYS A 4 16.49 -8.81 10.21
N LYS A 5 16.11 -8.63 11.47
CA LYS A 5 14.76 -8.99 11.91
C LYS A 5 13.74 -8.12 11.18
N ARG A 6 12.50 -8.62 11.00
CA ARG A 6 11.42 -7.84 10.40
C ARG A 6 11.23 -6.48 11.08
N SER A 7 11.42 -6.44 12.39
CA SER A 7 11.31 -5.21 13.17
C SER A 7 12.36 -4.16 12.83
N ASP A 8 13.50 -4.57 12.21
CA ASP A 8 14.61 -3.68 11.88
C ASP A 8 14.65 -3.30 10.40
N ARG A 9 13.59 -3.56 9.67
CA ARG A 9 13.51 -3.21 8.25
C ARG A 9 12.86 -1.84 8.07
N ASN A 10 13.18 -1.22 6.93
CA ASN A 10 12.45 -0.04 6.50
C ASN A 10 11.10 -0.46 5.91
N TYR A 11 10.07 0.28 6.26
CA TYR A 11 8.73 0.10 5.72
C TYR A 11 8.35 1.35 4.94
N VAL A 12 7.67 1.15 3.82
CA VAL A 12 7.22 2.24 2.96
C VAL A 12 5.73 2.41 3.13
N LEU A 13 5.33 3.60 3.55
CA LEU A 13 3.93 4.01 3.55
C LEU A 13 3.66 4.68 2.21
N TYR A 14 2.62 4.23 1.52
CA TYR A 14 2.35 4.69 0.17
C TYR A 14 0.88 5.01 -0.02
N ALA A 15 0.60 5.84 -1.01
CA ALA A 15 -0.75 6.12 -1.45
C ALA A 15 -0.93 5.66 -2.89
N ILE A 16 -2.10 5.12 -3.18
CA ILE A 16 -2.58 4.87 -4.53
C ILE A 16 -3.73 5.84 -4.76
N THR A 17 -3.67 6.59 -5.85
CA THR A 17 -4.76 7.48 -6.24
C THR A 17 -5.21 7.10 -7.64
N ALA A 18 -6.50 6.82 -7.79
CA ALA A 18 -7.09 6.53 -9.08
C ALA A 18 -7.50 7.82 -9.78
N GLU A 19 -7.59 7.77 -11.12
CA GLU A 19 -8.04 8.91 -11.91
C GLU A 19 -9.45 9.40 -11.53
N THR A 20 -10.23 8.52 -10.89
CA THR A 20 -11.56 8.84 -10.35
C THR A 20 -11.54 9.68 -9.10
N GLY A 21 -10.36 9.84 -8.47
CA GLY A 21 -10.22 10.50 -7.19
C GLY A 21 -10.24 9.56 -5.99
N ASP A 22 -10.55 8.28 -6.19
CA ASP A 22 -10.53 7.28 -5.13
C ASP A 22 -9.09 7.00 -4.69
N SER A 23 -8.88 6.76 -3.41
CA SER A 23 -7.54 6.60 -2.86
C SER A 23 -7.43 5.50 -1.82
N TYR A 24 -6.22 5.00 -1.65
CA TYR A 24 -5.86 3.94 -0.72
C TYR A 24 -4.49 4.24 -0.13
N ILE A 25 -4.34 4.01 1.18
CA ILE A 25 -3.05 4.09 1.86
C ILE A 25 -2.66 2.70 2.31
N GLY A 26 -1.43 2.30 2.01
CA GLY A 26 -0.92 0.98 2.34
C GLY A 26 0.49 1.00 2.87
N LEU A 27 0.96 -0.19 3.23
CA LEU A 27 2.25 -0.41 3.83
C LEU A 27 2.93 -1.58 3.14
N THR A 28 4.21 -1.45 2.84
CA THR A 28 5.01 -2.55 2.33
C THR A 28 6.43 -2.50 2.90
N VAL A 29 7.08 -3.65 2.94
CA VAL A 29 8.49 -3.71 3.30
C VAL A 29 9.33 -3.15 2.16
N ALA A 30 10.28 -2.28 2.48
CA ALA A 30 11.21 -1.75 1.49
C ALA A 30 12.22 -2.82 1.08
N GLN A 31 12.48 -2.92 -0.21
CA GLN A 31 13.54 -3.76 -0.75
C GLN A 31 14.76 -2.86 -1.00
N GLY A 32 15.69 -2.86 -0.07
CA GLY A 32 16.83 -1.96 -0.13
C GLY A 32 16.39 -0.51 -0.07
N GLN A 33 16.88 0.32 -0.98
CA GLN A 33 16.55 1.75 -1.04
C GLN A 33 15.64 2.10 -2.21
N ALA A 34 15.15 1.10 -2.93
CA ALA A 34 14.25 1.31 -4.06
C ALA A 34 12.80 1.41 -3.58
N PHE A 35 12.48 2.47 -2.87
CA PHE A 35 11.18 2.62 -2.20
C PHE A 35 10.01 2.66 -3.18
N LEU A 36 10.11 3.44 -4.24
CA LEU A 36 9.05 3.52 -5.23
C LEU A 36 8.85 2.19 -5.96
N ARG A 37 9.94 1.48 -6.23
CA ARG A 37 9.86 0.14 -6.82
C ARG A 37 9.15 -0.84 -5.90
N SER A 38 9.42 -0.76 -4.60
CA SER A 38 8.72 -1.59 -3.60
C SER A 38 7.22 -1.34 -3.64
N VAL A 39 6.80 -0.08 -3.76
CA VAL A 39 5.39 0.29 -3.90
C VAL A 39 4.81 -0.29 -5.18
N LYS A 40 5.50 -0.14 -6.32
CA LYS A 40 5.04 -0.67 -7.60
C LYS A 40 4.83 -2.18 -7.57
N VAL A 41 5.76 -2.91 -6.97
CA VAL A 41 5.64 -4.37 -6.80
C VAL A 41 4.42 -4.71 -5.95
N ARG A 42 4.19 -3.99 -4.87
CA ARG A 42 3.03 -4.21 -3.99
C ARG A 42 1.71 -3.92 -4.70
N VAL A 43 1.65 -2.84 -5.47
CA VAL A 43 0.47 -2.50 -6.28
C VAL A 43 0.17 -3.59 -7.29
N GLN A 44 1.19 -4.12 -7.95
CA GLN A 44 1.03 -5.22 -8.89
C GLN A 44 0.46 -6.47 -8.23
N LYS A 45 0.89 -6.77 -7.00
CA LYS A 45 0.32 -7.88 -6.22
C LYS A 45 -1.16 -7.64 -5.91
N HIS A 46 -1.54 -6.42 -5.56
CA HIS A 46 -2.95 -6.07 -5.32
C HIS A 46 -3.79 -6.28 -6.58
N LEU A 47 -3.30 -5.82 -7.73
CA LEU A 47 -4.00 -6.00 -9.01
C LEU A 47 -4.16 -7.48 -9.35
N SER A 48 -3.11 -8.27 -9.19
CA SER A 48 -3.15 -9.71 -9.45
C SER A 48 -4.14 -10.41 -8.52
N ARG A 49 -4.12 -10.09 -7.23
CA ARG A 49 -5.04 -10.68 -6.25
C ARG A 49 -6.48 -10.28 -6.51
N ALA A 50 -6.73 -9.03 -6.89
CA ALA A 50 -8.08 -8.57 -7.20
C ALA A 50 -8.70 -9.35 -8.36
N ARG A 51 -7.87 -9.77 -9.32
CA ARG A 51 -8.34 -10.56 -10.47
C ARG A 51 -8.57 -12.04 -10.12
N LYS A 52 -7.73 -12.60 -9.23
CA LYS A 52 -7.74 -14.04 -8.92
C LYS A 52 -8.56 -14.38 -7.68
N GLU A 53 -8.61 -13.49 -6.70
CA GLU A 53 -9.27 -13.72 -5.43
C GLU A 53 -10.56 -12.93 -5.36
N ASN A 54 -11.66 -13.61 -5.02
CA ASN A 54 -12.96 -12.97 -4.89
C ASN A 54 -13.15 -12.43 -3.47
N LYS A 55 -12.23 -11.58 -3.03
CA LYS A 55 -12.32 -10.93 -1.71
C LYS A 55 -13.15 -9.66 -1.80
N SER A 56 -13.96 -9.41 -0.79
CA SER A 56 -14.86 -8.27 -0.72
C SER A 56 -14.22 -7.00 -0.15
N TRP A 57 -12.90 -6.96 -0.04
CA TRP A 57 -12.19 -5.77 0.41
C TRP A 57 -12.44 -4.61 -0.56
N THR A 58 -12.63 -3.42 -0.01
CA THR A 58 -13.02 -2.24 -0.79
C THR A 58 -12.07 -1.97 -1.96
N LEU A 59 -10.75 -2.02 -1.72
CA LEU A 59 -9.77 -1.84 -2.78
C LEU A 59 -9.93 -2.89 -3.88
N TYR A 60 -10.09 -4.16 -3.52
CA TYR A 60 -10.19 -5.23 -4.50
C TYR A 60 -11.48 -5.16 -5.31
N SER A 61 -12.59 -4.79 -4.66
CA SER A 61 -13.86 -4.57 -5.36
C SER A 61 -13.73 -3.44 -6.38
N PHE A 62 -13.11 -2.33 -5.97
CA PHE A 62 -12.87 -1.21 -6.87
C PHE A 62 -12.04 -1.62 -8.09
N LEU A 63 -10.95 -2.36 -7.86
CA LEU A 63 -10.06 -2.79 -8.95
C LEU A 63 -10.76 -3.75 -9.92
N ARG A 64 -11.63 -4.63 -9.42
CA ARG A 64 -12.42 -5.53 -10.27
C ARG A 64 -13.46 -4.78 -11.11
N GLU A 65 -14.07 -3.76 -10.53
CA GLU A 65 -15.08 -2.94 -11.22
C GLU A 65 -14.46 -1.95 -12.20
N ASN A 66 -13.18 -1.62 -12.00
CA ASN A 66 -12.47 -0.62 -12.81
C ASN A 66 -11.15 -1.21 -13.32
N PRO A 67 -11.17 -2.25 -14.18
CA PRO A 67 -9.96 -2.98 -14.56
C PRO A 67 -8.96 -2.16 -15.38
N GLU A 68 -9.40 -1.07 -16.01
CA GLU A 68 -8.53 -0.22 -16.82
C GLU A 68 -8.29 1.15 -16.20
N VAL A 69 -8.61 1.32 -14.92
CA VAL A 69 -8.42 2.60 -14.26
C VAL A 69 -6.93 2.95 -14.18
N ALA A 70 -6.61 4.20 -14.47
CA ALA A 70 -5.25 4.71 -14.30
C ALA A 70 -4.99 4.97 -12.82
N LEU A 71 -3.86 4.46 -12.33
CA LEU A 71 -3.45 4.59 -10.93
C LEU A 71 -2.14 5.36 -10.85
N GLN A 72 -2.08 6.27 -9.90
CA GLN A 72 -0.84 6.92 -9.49
C GLN A 72 -0.46 6.43 -8.10
N TYR A 73 0.82 6.24 -7.86
CA TYR A 73 1.31 5.83 -6.56
C TYR A 73 2.44 6.72 -6.10
N GLU A 74 2.48 6.95 -4.81
CA GLU A 74 3.38 7.89 -4.20
C GLU A 74 3.90 7.31 -2.88
N VAL A 75 5.18 7.51 -2.61
CA VAL A 75 5.77 7.20 -1.31
C VAL A 75 5.44 8.36 -0.38
N LEU A 76 4.70 8.09 0.69
CA LEU A 76 4.35 9.09 1.67
C LEU A 76 5.43 9.25 2.73
N GLU A 77 5.93 8.13 3.23
CA GLU A 77 6.89 8.13 4.32
C GLU A 77 7.63 6.80 4.37
N VAL A 78 8.88 6.83 4.82
CA VAL A 78 9.64 5.62 5.10
C VAL A 78 9.88 5.56 6.60
N VAL A 79 9.46 4.47 7.23
CA VAL A 79 9.54 4.31 8.68
C VAL A 79 10.33 3.04 9.00
N ARG A 80 11.31 3.16 9.88
CA ARG A 80 12.07 2.01 10.33
C ARG A 80 11.35 1.32 11.48
N GLY A 81 11.19 0.00 11.36
CA GLY A 81 10.56 -0.82 12.37
C GLY A 81 9.08 -1.08 12.09
N ARG A 82 8.66 -2.32 12.38
CA ARG A 82 7.31 -2.77 12.10
C ARG A 82 6.24 -2.03 12.91
N LYS A 83 6.43 -1.94 14.23
CA LYS A 83 5.43 -1.31 15.11
C LYS A 83 5.24 0.17 14.82
N PRO A 84 6.32 0.98 14.72
CA PRO A 84 6.17 2.38 14.34
C PRO A 84 5.51 2.56 12.97
N ALA A 85 5.84 1.68 12.01
CA ALA A 85 5.27 1.76 10.67
C ALA A 85 3.76 1.51 10.67
N TYR A 86 3.30 0.47 11.37
CA TYR A 86 1.86 0.18 11.48
C TYR A 86 1.12 1.29 12.22
N GLN A 87 1.72 1.85 13.25
CA GLN A 87 1.14 2.98 13.96
C GLN A 87 1.01 4.20 13.05
N ARG A 88 2.05 4.49 12.28
CA ARG A 88 2.04 5.63 11.35
C ARG A 88 1.01 5.43 10.23
N GLU A 89 0.85 4.20 9.75
CA GLU A 89 -0.18 3.88 8.77
C GLU A 89 -1.57 4.22 9.31
N ARG A 90 -1.87 3.80 10.54
CA ARG A 90 -3.17 4.11 11.15
C ARG A 90 -3.38 5.61 11.30
N GLU A 91 -2.34 6.35 11.66
CA GLU A 91 -2.43 7.82 11.78
C GLU A 91 -2.73 8.47 10.43
N LEU A 92 -2.05 8.03 9.36
CA LEU A 92 -2.27 8.55 8.02
C LEU A 92 -3.67 8.21 7.49
N ILE A 93 -4.14 6.99 7.75
CA ILE A 93 -5.48 6.58 7.35
C ILE A 93 -6.53 7.44 8.08
N ALA A 94 -6.32 7.70 9.37
CA ALA A 94 -7.23 8.54 10.14
C ALA A 94 -7.22 10.00 9.66
N GLU A 95 -6.05 10.49 9.26
CA GLU A 95 -5.90 11.88 8.79
C GLU A 95 -6.51 12.10 7.40
N PHE A 96 -6.21 11.21 6.46
CA PHE A 96 -6.61 11.37 5.06
C PHE A 96 -7.90 10.68 4.69
N GLU A 97 -8.37 9.76 5.51
CA GLU A 97 -9.63 9.01 5.30
C GLU A 97 -9.78 8.46 3.87
N PRO A 98 -8.78 7.69 3.37
CA PRO A 98 -8.84 7.17 2.01
C PRO A 98 -10.00 6.18 1.87
N ASN A 99 -10.84 6.41 0.86
CA ASN A 99 -12.10 5.67 0.72
C ASN A 99 -11.94 4.21 0.30
N LEU A 100 -10.79 3.83 -0.24
CA LEU A 100 -10.55 2.45 -0.66
C LEU A 100 -9.98 1.57 0.45
N ASN A 101 -9.66 2.15 1.60
CA ASN A 101 -9.26 1.35 2.75
C ASN A 101 -10.50 0.72 3.39
N THR A 102 -10.35 -0.54 3.81
CA THR A 102 -11.40 -1.25 4.55
C THR A 102 -11.25 -0.93 6.03
N PHE A 103 -12.29 -0.45 6.62
CA PHE A 103 -12.31 -0.11 8.05
C PHE A 103 -13.13 -1.12 8.85
#